data_5ea3f949df997ed66a3a5b62cde5b917
#
_entry.id   5ea3f949df997ed66a3a5b62cde5b917
#
_cell.length_a   1.000
_cell.length_b   1.000
_cell.length_c   1.000
_cell.angle_alpha   90.00
_cell.angle_beta   90.00
_cell.angle_gamma   90.00
#
_symmetry.space_group_name_H-M   'P 1'
#
loop_
_entity.id
_entity.type
_entity.pdbx_description
1 polymer ?
#
loop_
_entity_poly.entity_id
_entity_poly.type
_entity_poly.pdbx_seq_one_letter_code
_entity_poly.pdbx_strand_id
1 'polypeptide(L)'
;MRIINSEFIVSAVKQSQYPKDDLPQIVLVGKSNVGKSSFINTLANRKKLARTSSVPGKTRLINFYKITSACDNVDTKSNFYFVDLPGYGFSKMSKAEQVKVGEFIEEYLKESKNISLIVFLIDIRHSPNADDKLMYDYIISQNLPCIVICNKADKIAITKVDNQVSVLQDELNPLKDIDFFPFSTERKIYTQSVLDEISKFL
;
A
#
# COMPACT_ATOMS: atom_id res chain seq x y z
N MET A 1 -6.64 15.09 5.89
CA MET A 1 -7.73 14.99 4.87
C MET A 1 -8.79 13.97 5.27
N ARG A 2 -9.99 14.03 4.66
CA ARG A 2 -11.10 13.12 4.89
C ARG A 2 -11.58 12.52 3.55
N ILE A 3 -11.73 11.19 3.46
CA ILE A 3 -12.30 10.53 2.28
C ILE A 3 -13.83 10.65 2.34
N ILE A 4 -14.45 11.19 1.27
CA ILE A 4 -15.89 11.43 1.17
C ILE A 4 -16.59 10.47 0.21
N ASN A 5 -15.89 9.96 -0.81
CA ASN A 5 -16.40 8.90 -1.69
C ASN A 5 -15.28 7.94 -2.09
N SER A 6 -15.67 6.71 -2.40
CA SER A 6 -14.76 5.68 -2.89
C SER A 6 -15.52 4.67 -3.72
N GLU A 7 -14.97 4.30 -4.87
CA GLU A 7 -15.57 3.34 -5.80
C GLU A 7 -14.50 2.44 -6.45
N PHE A 8 -14.84 1.18 -6.68
CA PHE A 8 -14.03 0.27 -7.47
C PHE A 8 -14.22 0.60 -8.96
N ILE A 9 -13.13 0.75 -9.70
CA ILE A 9 -13.17 1.10 -11.12
C ILE A 9 -12.91 -0.14 -11.99
N VAL A 10 -11.76 -0.77 -11.83
CA VAL A 10 -11.35 -1.89 -12.68
C VAL A 10 -10.30 -2.77 -12.00
N SER A 11 -10.31 -4.05 -12.39
CA SER A 11 -9.18 -4.97 -12.18
C SER A 11 -8.48 -5.19 -13.52
N ALA A 12 -7.23 -4.79 -13.62
CA ALA A 12 -6.45 -4.79 -14.83
C ALA A 12 -5.34 -5.85 -14.83
N VAL A 13 -5.09 -6.49 -15.97
CA VAL A 13 -3.97 -7.41 -16.20
C VAL A 13 -2.94 -6.86 -17.18
N LYS A 14 -3.24 -5.72 -17.82
CA LYS A 14 -2.37 -5.06 -18.80
C LYS A 14 -2.65 -3.57 -18.84
N GLN A 15 -1.66 -2.79 -19.21
CA GLN A 15 -1.69 -1.32 -19.25
C GLN A 15 -2.89 -0.73 -20.02
N SER A 16 -3.31 -1.37 -21.13
CA SER A 16 -4.46 -0.88 -21.92
C SER A 16 -5.80 -0.87 -21.17
N GLN A 17 -5.86 -1.52 -19.99
CA GLN A 17 -7.03 -1.58 -19.12
C GLN A 17 -6.99 -0.56 -17.97
N TYR A 18 -5.86 0.15 -17.80
CA TYR A 18 -5.74 1.15 -16.75
C TYR A 18 -6.67 2.34 -17.02
N PRO A 19 -7.11 3.05 -15.98
CA PRO A 19 -7.81 4.33 -16.14
C PRO A 19 -7.01 5.26 -17.07
N LYS A 20 -7.72 6.01 -17.91
CA LYS A 20 -7.10 6.89 -18.92
C LYS A 20 -7.01 8.35 -18.47
N ASP A 21 -7.52 8.66 -17.29
CA ASP A 21 -7.37 9.98 -16.68
C ASP A 21 -6.00 10.11 -16.00
N ASP A 22 -5.53 11.35 -15.83
CA ASP A 22 -4.22 11.65 -15.25
C ASP A 22 -4.30 11.88 -13.73
N LEU A 23 -5.23 11.21 -13.04
CA LEU A 23 -5.35 11.35 -11.59
C LEU A 23 -4.14 10.77 -10.87
N PRO A 24 -3.69 11.41 -9.75
CA PRO A 24 -2.64 10.90 -8.91
C PRO A 24 -2.92 9.48 -8.43
N GLN A 25 -1.88 8.67 -8.30
CA GLN A 25 -1.99 7.28 -7.88
C GLN A 25 -1.19 7.05 -6.60
N ILE A 26 -1.86 6.55 -5.57
CA ILE A 26 -1.26 6.05 -4.33
C ILE A 26 -1.20 4.54 -4.45
N VAL A 27 0.00 4.01 -4.67
CA VAL A 27 0.23 2.60 -5.04
C VAL A 27 0.58 1.78 -3.82
N LEU A 28 -0.19 0.72 -3.55
CA LEU A 28 0.03 -0.16 -2.42
C LEU A 28 0.83 -1.39 -2.84
N VAL A 29 1.98 -1.56 -2.22
CA VAL A 29 2.88 -2.71 -2.41
C VAL A 29 3.05 -3.44 -1.09
N GLY A 30 3.18 -4.76 -1.13
CA GLY A 30 3.43 -5.55 0.08
C GLY A 30 3.09 -7.02 -0.12
N LYS A 31 3.54 -7.85 0.82
CA LYS A 31 3.31 -9.29 0.80
C LYS A 31 1.83 -9.67 0.69
N SER A 32 1.61 -10.88 0.18
CA SER A 32 0.30 -11.52 0.30
C SER A 32 -0.12 -11.59 1.77
N ASN A 33 -1.38 -11.24 2.07
CA ASN A 33 -1.95 -11.22 3.43
C ASN A 33 -1.30 -10.22 4.42
N VAL A 34 -0.50 -9.28 3.96
CA VAL A 34 -0.01 -8.18 4.80
C VAL A 34 -1.13 -7.21 5.21
N GLY A 35 -2.22 -7.17 4.43
CA GLY A 35 -3.42 -6.40 4.73
C GLY A 35 -3.67 -5.20 3.81
N LYS A 36 -3.13 -5.16 2.58
CA LYS A 36 -3.33 -4.06 1.61
C LYS A 36 -4.81 -3.73 1.38
N SER A 37 -5.62 -4.72 1.01
CA SER A 37 -7.05 -4.51 0.77
C SER A 37 -7.81 -4.08 2.04
N SER A 38 -7.41 -4.57 3.22
CA SER A 38 -7.97 -4.12 4.50
C SER A 38 -7.56 -2.68 4.82
N PHE A 39 -6.34 -2.29 4.49
CA PHE A 39 -5.85 -0.92 4.61
C PHE A 39 -6.71 0.05 3.78
N ILE A 40 -6.93 -0.26 2.49
CA ILE A 40 -7.82 0.53 1.62
C ILE A 40 -9.23 0.64 2.24
N ASN A 41 -9.79 -0.48 2.68
CA ASN A 41 -11.12 -0.50 3.29
C ASN A 41 -11.20 0.39 4.55
N THR A 42 -10.15 0.38 5.36
CA THR A 42 -10.08 1.17 6.60
C THR A 42 -9.97 2.66 6.29
N LEU A 43 -9.07 3.08 5.39
CA LEU A 43 -8.92 4.48 5.00
C LEU A 43 -10.19 5.01 4.33
N ALA A 44 -10.79 4.22 3.44
CA ALA A 44 -12.05 4.57 2.76
C ALA A 44 -13.29 4.49 3.68
N ASN A 45 -13.13 4.02 4.93
CA ASN A 45 -14.22 3.71 5.86
C ASN A 45 -15.33 2.84 5.22
N ARG A 46 -14.93 1.85 4.44
CA ARG A 46 -15.81 0.89 3.75
C ARG A 46 -15.48 -0.55 4.16
N LYS A 47 -16.50 -1.39 4.34
CA LYS A 47 -16.28 -2.79 4.75
C LYS A 47 -15.86 -3.71 3.59
N LYS A 48 -16.23 -3.37 2.35
CA LYS A 48 -16.12 -4.28 1.19
C LYS A 48 -15.78 -3.55 -0.12
N LEU A 49 -15.05 -2.42 -0.06
CA LEU A 49 -14.57 -1.74 -1.27
C LEU A 49 -13.53 -2.60 -1.97
N ALA A 50 -12.44 -2.88 -1.27
CA ALA A 50 -11.43 -3.82 -1.72
C ALA A 50 -11.76 -5.23 -1.20
N ARG A 51 -11.74 -6.23 -2.10
CA ARG A 51 -11.99 -7.61 -1.73
C ARG A 51 -10.80 -8.16 -0.96
N THR A 52 -11.03 -8.52 0.29
CA THR A 52 -10.07 -9.28 1.08
C THR A 52 -10.22 -10.75 0.70
N SER A 53 -9.41 -11.26 -0.23
CA SER A 53 -9.47 -12.68 -0.55
C SER A 53 -8.61 -13.48 0.42
N SER A 54 -9.21 -14.47 1.05
CA SER A 54 -8.50 -15.53 1.79
C SER A 54 -8.00 -16.64 0.86
N VAL A 55 -8.33 -16.60 -0.44
CA VAL A 55 -7.91 -17.58 -1.44
C VAL A 55 -6.77 -17.01 -2.25
N PRO A 56 -5.55 -17.42 -1.95
CA PRO A 56 -4.35 -16.94 -2.62
C PRO A 56 -4.20 -17.59 -4.00
N GLY A 57 -3.55 -16.90 -4.93
CA GLY A 57 -3.08 -17.46 -6.20
C GLY A 57 -3.98 -17.26 -7.41
N LYS A 58 -5.14 -16.59 -7.27
CA LYS A 58 -6.06 -16.42 -8.43
C LYS A 58 -5.91 -15.12 -9.21
N THR A 59 -5.14 -14.13 -8.73
CA THR A 59 -5.25 -12.83 -9.41
C THR A 59 -3.94 -12.06 -9.45
N ARG A 60 -3.31 -12.06 -10.62
CA ARG A 60 -2.34 -11.05 -11.03
C ARG A 60 -3.09 -9.82 -11.52
N LEU A 61 -3.95 -9.24 -10.68
CA LEU A 61 -4.76 -8.09 -11.05
C LEU A 61 -4.28 -6.89 -10.26
N ILE A 62 -4.15 -5.79 -10.97
CA ILE A 62 -4.01 -4.47 -10.38
C ILE A 62 -5.42 -3.91 -10.23
N ASN A 63 -5.79 -3.57 -8.99
CA ASN A 63 -7.13 -3.05 -8.72
C ASN A 63 -7.08 -1.54 -8.51
N PHE A 64 -7.89 -0.81 -9.26
CA PHE A 64 -8.01 0.64 -9.18
C PHE A 64 -9.27 1.03 -8.41
N TYR A 65 -9.10 1.85 -7.38
CA TYR A 65 -10.18 2.41 -6.57
C TYR A 65 -10.12 3.93 -6.64
N LYS A 66 -11.12 4.57 -7.24
CA LYS A 66 -11.22 6.03 -7.30
C LYS A 66 -11.68 6.56 -5.95
N ILE A 67 -10.94 7.52 -5.45
CA ILE A 67 -11.17 8.15 -4.15
C ILE A 67 -11.45 9.63 -4.38
N THR A 68 -12.47 10.14 -3.71
CA THR A 68 -12.70 11.58 -3.59
C THR A 68 -12.47 11.97 -2.14
N SER A 69 -11.59 12.91 -1.91
CA SER A 69 -11.28 13.46 -0.59
C SER A 69 -11.61 14.95 -0.50
N ALA A 70 -11.74 15.43 0.73
CA ALA A 70 -11.85 16.84 1.06
C ALA A 70 -10.86 17.17 2.19
N CYS A 71 -10.28 18.37 2.13
CA CYS A 71 -9.52 18.95 3.23
C CYS A 71 -10.45 19.78 4.11
N ASP A 72 -10.30 19.66 5.43
CA ASP A 72 -11.24 20.31 6.38
C ASP A 72 -11.17 21.85 6.37
N ASN A 73 -10.11 22.42 5.81
CA ASN A 73 -9.87 23.88 5.78
C ASN A 73 -10.06 24.53 4.39
N VAL A 74 -10.42 23.77 3.37
CA VAL A 74 -10.57 24.26 1.99
C VAL A 74 -11.71 23.50 1.33
N ASP A 75 -12.64 24.22 0.72
CA ASP A 75 -13.81 23.65 0.04
C ASP A 75 -13.44 22.95 -1.30
N THR A 76 -12.20 22.46 -1.39
CA THR A 76 -11.69 21.77 -2.57
C THR A 76 -11.75 20.26 -2.38
N LYS A 77 -12.27 19.58 -3.40
CA LYS A 77 -12.27 18.12 -3.49
C LYS A 77 -11.11 17.69 -4.39
N SER A 78 -10.36 16.70 -3.94
CA SER A 78 -9.32 16.06 -4.73
C SER A 78 -9.75 14.65 -5.09
N ASN A 79 -9.42 14.24 -6.33
CA ASN A 79 -9.64 12.88 -6.80
C ASN A 79 -8.30 12.21 -7.04
N PHE A 80 -8.17 10.94 -6.65
CA PHE A 80 -6.99 10.14 -6.85
C PHE A 80 -7.34 8.64 -6.88
N TYR A 81 -6.39 7.79 -7.20
CA TYR A 81 -6.55 6.34 -7.12
C TYR A 81 -5.79 5.73 -5.95
N PHE A 82 -6.45 4.85 -5.18
CA PHE A 82 -5.70 3.77 -4.55
C PHE A 82 -5.53 2.64 -5.56
N VAL A 83 -4.29 2.17 -5.69
CA VAL A 83 -3.94 1.09 -6.61
C VAL A 83 -3.40 -0.08 -5.80
N ASP A 84 -4.17 -1.18 -5.74
CA ASP A 84 -3.79 -2.40 -5.01
C ASP A 84 -3.06 -3.35 -5.96
N LEU A 85 -1.73 -3.41 -5.83
CA LEU A 85 -0.90 -4.35 -6.57
C LEU A 85 -1.00 -5.77 -6.00
N PRO A 86 -0.78 -6.81 -6.80
CA PRO A 86 -0.76 -8.19 -6.30
C PRO A 86 0.29 -8.35 -5.20
N GLY A 87 -0.03 -9.18 -4.21
CA GLY A 87 0.90 -9.46 -3.12
C GLY A 87 2.00 -10.44 -3.55
N TYR A 88 3.25 -10.10 -3.30
CA TYR A 88 4.39 -10.99 -3.49
C TYR A 88 4.57 -11.99 -2.34
N GLY A 89 5.53 -12.92 -2.44
CA GLY A 89 5.97 -13.78 -1.35
C GLY A 89 4.93 -14.78 -0.85
N PHE A 90 4.02 -15.25 -1.72
CA PHE A 90 3.02 -16.24 -1.33
C PHE A 90 3.59 -17.65 -1.32
N SER A 91 3.68 -18.30 -0.15
CA SER A 91 4.35 -19.59 0.08
C SER A 91 3.76 -20.77 -0.69
N LYS A 92 2.51 -20.69 -1.17
CA LYS A 92 1.87 -21.74 -1.97
C LYS A 92 2.07 -21.57 -3.48
N MET A 93 2.70 -20.47 -3.92
CA MET A 93 3.08 -20.27 -5.31
C MET A 93 4.41 -20.96 -5.60
N SER A 94 4.55 -21.51 -6.80
CA SER A 94 5.84 -21.94 -7.30
C SER A 94 6.82 -20.75 -7.41
N LYS A 95 8.11 -21.01 -7.37
CA LYS A 95 9.14 -19.97 -7.56
C LYS A 95 8.93 -19.18 -8.88
N ALA A 96 8.58 -19.90 -9.96
CA ALA A 96 8.30 -19.28 -11.26
C ALA A 96 7.09 -18.32 -11.23
N GLU A 97 6.05 -18.62 -10.45
CA GLU A 97 4.91 -17.74 -10.28
C GLU A 97 5.25 -16.52 -9.41
N GLN A 98 6.08 -16.70 -8.38
CA GLN A 98 6.56 -15.59 -7.54
C GLN A 98 7.39 -14.60 -8.37
N VAL A 99 8.28 -15.07 -9.22
CA VAL A 99 9.06 -14.24 -10.16
C VAL A 99 8.12 -13.43 -11.06
N LYS A 100 7.14 -14.08 -11.69
CA LYS A 100 6.17 -13.38 -12.56
C LYS A 100 5.32 -12.32 -11.84
N VAL A 101 5.03 -12.50 -10.56
CA VAL A 101 4.35 -11.47 -9.75
C VAL A 101 5.30 -10.30 -9.49
N GLY A 102 6.57 -10.56 -9.20
CA GLY A 102 7.60 -9.52 -9.05
C GLY A 102 7.73 -8.70 -10.35
N GLU A 103 7.96 -9.36 -11.48
CA GLU A 103 8.06 -8.73 -12.81
C GLU A 103 6.83 -7.84 -13.12
N PHE A 104 5.63 -8.31 -12.78
CA PHE A 104 4.39 -7.55 -13.01
C PHE A 104 4.28 -6.29 -12.12
N ILE A 105 4.76 -6.38 -10.87
CA ILE A 105 4.85 -5.21 -9.98
C ILE A 105 5.88 -4.21 -10.53
N GLU A 106 7.06 -4.70 -10.93
CA GLU A 106 8.14 -3.90 -11.48
C GLU A 106 7.72 -3.16 -12.76
N GLU A 107 7.07 -3.88 -13.69
CA GLU A 107 6.51 -3.29 -14.91
C GLU A 107 5.56 -2.13 -14.60
N TYR A 108 4.62 -2.34 -13.65
CA TYR A 108 3.70 -1.28 -13.25
C TYR A 108 4.41 -0.06 -12.67
N LEU A 109 5.31 -0.27 -11.72
CA LEU A 109 6.03 0.83 -11.06
C LEU A 109 6.92 1.62 -12.04
N LYS A 110 7.48 0.95 -13.05
CA LYS A 110 8.33 1.57 -14.08
C LYS A 110 7.53 2.34 -15.13
N GLU A 111 6.36 1.83 -15.53
CA GLU A 111 5.62 2.35 -16.68
C GLU A 111 4.54 3.37 -16.30
N SER A 112 4.03 3.34 -15.08
CA SER A 112 3.00 4.27 -14.63
C SER A 112 3.58 5.66 -14.36
N LYS A 113 3.03 6.67 -15.06
CA LYS A 113 3.50 8.07 -14.99
C LYS A 113 2.82 8.88 -13.87
N ASN A 114 1.73 8.37 -13.32
CA ASN A 114 0.87 9.12 -12.39
C ASN A 114 1.06 8.70 -10.92
N ILE A 115 2.13 7.93 -10.61
CA ILE A 115 2.43 7.53 -9.25
C ILE A 115 2.89 8.76 -8.47
N SER A 116 2.09 9.16 -7.47
CA SER A 116 2.42 10.25 -6.56
C SER A 116 3.06 9.74 -5.26
N LEU A 117 2.69 8.53 -4.83
CA LEU A 117 3.22 7.92 -3.61
C LEU A 117 3.17 6.40 -3.70
N ILE A 118 4.23 5.75 -3.25
CA ILE A 118 4.24 4.31 -2.97
C ILE A 118 4.02 4.10 -1.46
N VAL A 119 3.05 3.28 -1.11
CA VAL A 119 2.77 2.84 0.25
C VAL A 119 3.22 1.39 0.37
N PHE A 120 4.38 1.17 1.01
CA PHE A 120 4.93 -0.16 1.23
C PHE A 120 4.43 -0.72 2.55
N LEU A 121 3.65 -1.81 2.51
CA LEU A 121 3.08 -2.43 3.71
C LEU A 121 3.93 -3.62 4.17
N ILE A 122 4.28 -3.61 5.45
CA ILE A 122 4.94 -4.72 6.15
C ILE A 122 4.12 -5.13 7.38
N ASP A 123 4.33 -6.35 7.87
CA ASP A 123 3.69 -6.83 9.11
C ASP A 123 4.57 -6.47 10.31
N ILE A 124 4.08 -5.62 11.21
CA ILE A 124 4.84 -5.11 12.37
C ILE A 124 5.39 -6.21 13.28
N ARG A 125 4.81 -7.40 13.24
CA ARG A 125 5.17 -8.53 14.14
C ARG A 125 6.47 -9.24 13.76
N HIS A 126 6.96 -9.04 12.54
CA HIS A 126 8.04 -9.83 11.96
C HIS A 126 9.12 -8.94 11.37
N SER A 127 10.37 -9.32 11.54
CA SER A 127 11.47 -8.71 10.78
C SER A 127 11.29 -8.92 9.27
N PRO A 128 11.66 -7.92 8.45
CA PRO A 128 11.63 -8.02 7.00
C PRO A 128 12.50 -9.19 6.52
N ASN A 129 11.93 -10.07 5.72
CA ASN A 129 12.70 -11.16 5.12
C ASN A 129 13.39 -10.72 3.81
N ALA A 130 14.07 -11.64 3.14
CA ALA A 130 14.79 -11.36 1.90
C ALA A 130 13.89 -10.78 0.79
N ASP A 131 12.64 -11.28 0.66
CA ASP A 131 11.70 -10.76 -0.35
C ASP A 131 11.25 -9.33 -0.01
N ASP A 132 11.07 -8.99 1.28
CA ASP A 132 10.71 -7.65 1.71
C ASP A 132 11.85 -6.67 1.43
N LYS A 133 13.08 -7.06 1.73
CA LYS A 133 14.28 -6.25 1.48
C LYS A 133 14.48 -6.02 -0.01
N LEU A 134 14.38 -7.07 -0.82
CA LEU A 134 14.50 -6.97 -2.27
C LEU A 134 13.44 -6.02 -2.88
N MET A 135 12.19 -6.15 -2.44
CA MET A 135 11.10 -5.27 -2.93
C MET A 135 11.30 -3.83 -2.44
N TYR A 136 11.74 -3.64 -1.21
CA TYR A 136 12.05 -2.31 -0.67
C TYR A 136 13.16 -1.64 -1.48
N ASP A 137 14.28 -2.33 -1.69
CA ASP A 137 15.43 -1.81 -2.46
C ASP A 137 14.99 -1.45 -3.89
N TYR A 138 14.14 -2.28 -4.50
CA TYR A 138 13.58 -1.97 -5.82
C TYR A 138 12.73 -0.70 -5.80
N ILE A 139 11.82 -0.55 -4.82
CA ILE A 139 10.97 0.65 -4.68
C ILE A 139 11.82 1.90 -4.54
N ILE A 140 12.84 1.88 -3.68
CA ILE A 140 13.73 3.03 -3.47
C ILE A 140 14.50 3.38 -4.74
N SER A 141 14.92 2.38 -5.51
CA SER A 141 15.62 2.59 -6.79
C SER A 141 14.79 3.32 -7.84
N GLN A 142 13.45 3.36 -7.70
CA GLN A 142 12.57 4.09 -8.61
C GLN A 142 12.59 5.61 -8.40
N ASN A 143 13.19 6.11 -7.30
CA ASN A 143 13.20 7.54 -6.93
C ASN A 143 11.81 8.18 -6.87
N LEU A 144 10.79 7.40 -6.50
CA LEU A 144 9.42 7.87 -6.25
C LEU A 144 9.21 8.08 -4.75
N PRO A 145 8.35 9.03 -4.37
CA PRO A 145 7.96 9.18 -2.97
C PRO A 145 7.46 7.86 -2.38
N CYS A 146 7.93 7.51 -1.19
CA CYS A 146 7.58 6.26 -0.52
C CYS A 146 7.36 6.49 0.98
N ILE A 147 6.39 5.79 1.55
CA ILE A 147 6.21 5.62 3.00
C ILE A 147 6.06 4.14 3.32
N VAL A 148 6.46 3.75 4.53
CA VAL A 148 6.29 2.37 5.01
C VAL A 148 5.19 2.31 6.06
N ILE A 149 4.25 1.39 5.87
CA ILE A 149 3.16 1.12 6.81
C ILE A 149 3.42 -0.18 7.55
N CYS A 150 3.72 -0.07 8.85
CA CYS A 150 3.87 -1.19 9.78
C CYS A 150 2.48 -1.65 10.24
N ASN A 151 1.83 -2.49 9.44
CA ASN A 151 0.46 -2.92 9.67
C ASN A 151 0.34 -3.99 10.77
N LYS A 152 -0.89 -4.19 11.27
CA LYS A 152 -1.27 -5.12 12.34
C LYS A 152 -0.72 -4.72 13.72
N ALA A 153 -0.60 -3.42 13.98
CA ALA A 153 -0.15 -2.89 15.27
C ALA A 153 -1.03 -3.31 16.46
N ASP A 154 -2.28 -3.74 16.20
CA ASP A 154 -3.17 -4.33 17.21
C ASP A 154 -2.71 -5.71 17.73
N LYS A 155 -1.82 -6.38 17.04
CA LYS A 155 -1.30 -7.72 17.39
C LYS A 155 -0.10 -7.69 18.33
N ILE A 156 0.37 -6.51 18.70
CA ILE A 156 1.42 -6.30 19.72
C ILE A 156 0.93 -5.35 20.80
N ALA A 157 1.60 -5.35 21.95
CA ALA A 157 1.28 -4.41 23.02
C ALA A 157 1.52 -2.97 22.57
N ILE A 158 0.59 -2.07 22.89
CA ILE A 158 0.66 -0.65 22.48
C ILE A 158 1.98 0.00 22.90
N THR A 159 2.49 -0.35 24.10
CA THR A 159 3.76 0.14 24.63
C THR A 159 5.00 -0.32 23.86
N LYS A 160 4.86 -1.30 22.97
CA LYS A 160 5.96 -1.83 22.15
C LYS A 160 5.90 -1.32 20.70
N VAL A 161 4.83 -0.63 20.31
CA VAL A 161 4.62 -0.25 18.92
C VAL A 161 5.74 0.64 18.39
N ASP A 162 6.04 1.72 19.09
CA ASP A 162 7.05 2.70 18.63
C ASP A 162 8.44 2.07 18.57
N ASN A 163 8.80 1.28 19.57
CA ASN A 163 10.08 0.55 19.55
C ASN A 163 10.16 -0.44 18.39
N GLN A 164 9.08 -1.17 18.11
CA GLN A 164 9.04 -2.13 16.99
C GLN A 164 9.14 -1.43 15.64
N VAL A 165 8.48 -0.28 15.46
CA VAL A 165 8.60 0.55 14.26
C VAL A 165 10.05 0.99 14.06
N SER A 166 10.72 1.47 15.12
CA SER A 166 12.14 1.86 15.06
C SER A 166 13.05 0.70 14.66
N VAL A 167 12.83 -0.50 15.21
CA VAL A 167 13.59 -1.71 14.82
C VAL A 167 13.39 -2.04 13.35
N LEU A 168 12.16 -2.00 12.84
CA LEU A 168 11.86 -2.28 11.43
C LEU A 168 12.48 -1.22 10.51
N GLN A 169 12.47 0.05 10.94
CA GLN A 169 13.10 1.13 10.21
C GLN A 169 14.63 0.95 10.14
N ASP A 170 15.27 0.61 11.25
CA ASP A 170 16.72 0.35 11.27
C ASP A 170 17.11 -0.85 10.36
N GLU A 171 16.24 -1.87 10.26
CA GLU A 171 16.49 -3.05 9.43
C GLU A 171 16.29 -2.81 7.92
N LEU A 172 15.35 -1.95 7.51
CA LEU A 172 15.03 -1.67 6.11
C LEU A 172 15.67 -0.37 5.60
N ASN A 173 15.67 0.66 6.44
CA ASN A 173 16.06 2.02 6.06
C ASN A 173 17.03 2.61 7.09
N PRO A 174 18.30 2.14 7.15
CA PRO A 174 19.27 2.61 8.14
C PRO A 174 19.60 4.09 8.01
N LEU A 175 19.40 4.70 6.83
CA LEU A 175 19.60 6.13 6.60
C LEU A 175 18.46 7.01 7.14
N LYS A 176 17.29 6.40 7.42
CA LYS A 176 16.09 7.05 7.99
C LYS A 176 15.55 8.22 7.15
N ASP A 177 15.70 8.13 5.84
CA ASP A 177 15.18 9.09 4.86
C ASP A 177 13.73 8.80 4.41
N ILE A 178 13.17 7.68 4.85
CA ILE A 178 11.79 7.24 4.60
C ILE A 178 11.02 7.16 5.92
N ASP A 179 9.79 7.67 5.94
CA ASP A 179 8.93 7.64 7.11
C ASP A 179 8.20 6.31 7.28
N PHE A 180 8.17 5.82 8.53
CA PHE A 180 7.50 4.58 8.94
C PHE A 180 6.33 4.90 9.86
N PHE A 181 5.14 4.39 9.53
CA PHE A 181 3.93 4.61 10.29
C PHE A 181 3.36 3.30 10.83
N PRO A 182 3.08 3.18 12.13
CA PRO A 182 2.28 2.07 12.62
C PRO A 182 0.84 2.18 12.10
N PHE A 183 0.17 1.04 11.91
CA PHE A 183 -1.22 1.01 11.47
C PHE A 183 -1.96 -0.22 11.99
N SER A 184 -3.26 -0.06 12.28
CA SER A 184 -4.15 -1.16 12.59
C SER A 184 -5.48 -1.03 11.87
N THR A 185 -5.78 -2.01 11.04
CA THR A 185 -7.07 -2.12 10.34
C THR A 185 -8.21 -2.51 11.30
N GLU A 186 -7.90 -3.27 12.36
CA GLU A 186 -8.90 -3.77 13.33
C GLU A 186 -9.34 -2.66 14.31
N ARG A 187 -8.39 -1.95 14.90
CA ARG A 187 -8.65 -0.88 15.88
C ARG A 187 -8.81 0.50 15.25
N LYS A 188 -8.56 0.64 13.95
CA LYS A 188 -8.58 1.92 13.21
C LYS A 188 -7.69 3.02 13.84
N ILE A 189 -6.69 2.63 14.62
CA ILE A 189 -5.72 3.57 15.17
C ILE A 189 -4.73 3.97 14.07
N TYR A 190 -4.19 5.18 14.18
CA TYR A 190 -3.26 5.82 13.23
C TYR A 190 -3.88 6.13 11.85
N THR A 191 -5.19 5.93 11.65
CA THR A 191 -5.85 6.17 10.35
C THR A 191 -5.72 7.62 9.93
N GLN A 192 -5.93 8.57 10.84
CA GLN A 192 -5.88 9.99 10.51
C GLN A 192 -4.45 10.45 10.18
N SER A 193 -3.45 10.04 10.95
CA SER A 193 -2.05 10.39 10.68
C SER A 193 -1.58 9.89 9.32
N VAL A 194 -1.97 8.68 8.92
CA VAL A 194 -1.66 8.13 7.60
C VAL A 194 -2.40 8.88 6.48
N LEU A 195 -3.68 9.27 6.69
CA LEU A 195 -4.43 10.08 5.73
C LEU A 195 -3.80 11.47 5.56
N ASP A 196 -3.33 12.08 6.65
CA ASP A 196 -2.68 13.39 6.61
C ASP A 196 -1.33 13.31 5.91
N GLU A 197 -0.59 12.20 6.09
CA GLU A 197 0.65 11.98 5.34
C GLU A 197 0.38 11.82 3.84
N ILE A 198 -0.54 10.94 3.44
CA ILE A 198 -0.92 10.74 2.04
C ILE A 198 -1.36 12.05 1.39
N SER A 199 -2.02 12.94 2.14
CA SER A 199 -2.53 14.22 1.59
C SER A 199 -1.43 15.18 1.12
N LYS A 200 -0.19 14.99 1.55
CA LYS A 200 0.95 15.81 1.12
C LYS A 200 1.37 15.53 -0.33
N PHE A 201 0.93 14.41 -0.90
CA PHE A 201 1.29 13.94 -2.24
C PHE A 201 0.14 14.05 -3.26
N LEU A 202 -0.96 14.74 -2.88
CA LEU A 202 -2.17 14.95 -3.71
C LEU A 202 -2.38 16.46 -4.10
#